data_91feac0089f1b56fb02019e028247ece
#
_entry.id   91feac0089f1b56fb02019e028247ece
#
_cell.length_a   1.000
_cell.length_b   1.000
_cell.length_c   1.000
_cell.angle_alpha   90.00
_cell.angle_beta   90.00
_cell.angle_gamma   90.00
#
_symmetry.space_group_name_H-M   'P 1'
#
loop_
_entity.id
_entity.type
_entity.pdbx_description
1 polymer ?
#
loop_
_entity_poly.entity_id
_entity_poly.type
_entity_poly.pdbx_seq_one_letter_code
_entity_poly.pdbx_strand_id
1 'polypeptide(L)'
;RVGRIDTVSARQLFSAVGQVKLLNRYYDLFNEYGIVCGQVLTTKESLSTRRQYLNQRNCMEAMLAAGVVPIVNENDTISVTELMFTDNDELSGLVAAMMGAEALVILSNIDGIYDGSPSDPASQVIRRVAPGRDLSQYIDTARSSRGRGGMTTKSRISSRAAGEGIEVVIANGRRDNILTDLILTDRDVVCTRFEAA
;
A
#
# COMPACT_ATOMS: atom_id res chain seq x y z
N ARG A 1 -5.09 31.19 13.97
CA ARG A 1 -4.14 31.58 12.90
C ARG A 1 -2.86 30.81 13.17
N VAL A 2 -2.60 29.73 12.44
CA VAL A 2 -1.33 29.02 12.47
C VAL A 2 -0.34 29.90 11.71
N GLY A 3 0.66 30.46 12.42
CA GLY A 3 1.74 31.23 11.82
C GLY A 3 2.47 30.40 10.75
N ARG A 4 3.45 30.97 10.04
CA ARG A 4 4.31 30.23 9.12
C ARG A 4 5.01 29.11 9.91
N ILE A 5 4.44 27.89 9.80
CA ILE A 5 5.03 26.67 10.34
C ILE A 5 6.03 26.20 9.28
N ASP A 6 7.22 25.73 9.70
CA ASP A 6 8.14 25.09 8.77
C ASP A 6 7.50 23.84 8.16
N THR A 7 8.05 23.35 7.04
CA THR A 7 7.43 22.25 6.28
C THR A 7 7.36 20.94 7.05
N VAL A 8 8.29 20.67 7.98
CA VAL A 8 8.30 19.46 8.81
C VAL A 8 7.21 19.56 9.87
N SER A 9 7.21 20.65 10.66
CA SER A 9 6.21 20.86 11.72
C SER A 9 4.78 20.95 11.16
N ALA A 10 4.60 21.55 9.97
CA ALA A 10 3.29 21.58 9.30
C ALA A 10 2.83 20.17 8.94
N ARG A 11 3.72 19.33 8.40
CA ARG A 11 3.39 17.93 8.09
C ARG A 11 3.04 17.16 9.35
N GLN A 12 3.84 17.25 10.40
CA GLN A 12 3.59 16.58 11.68
C GLN A 12 2.23 16.99 12.26
N LEU A 13 1.91 18.31 12.24
CA LEU A 13 0.62 18.81 12.71
C LEU A 13 -0.55 18.23 11.89
N PHE A 14 -0.47 18.30 10.56
CA PHE A 14 -1.54 17.79 9.71
C PHE A 14 -1.69 16.28 9.80
N SER A 15 -0.59 15.54 9.96
CA SER A 15 -0.63 14.09 10.17
C SER A 15 -1.27 13.74 11.50
N ALA A 16 -0.92 14.44 12.60
CA ALA A 16 -1.52 14.23 13.91
C ALA A 16 -3.04 14.41 13.88
N VAL A 17 -3.53 15.47 13.24
CA VAL A 17 -4.97 15.74 13.12
C VAL A 17 -5.63 14.81 12.09
N GLY A 18 -4.97 14.57 10.97
CA GLY A 18 -5.48 13.75 9.87
C GLY A 18 -5.62 12.28 10.26
N GLN A 19 -4.68 11.75 11.02
CA GLN A 19 -4.68 10.35 11.46
C GLN A 19 -5.91 10.00 12.30
N VAL A 20 -6.34 10.89 13.18
CA VAL A 20 -7.56 10.68 13.97
C VAL A 20 -8.80 10.57 13.07
N LYS A 21 -8.90 11.46 12.06
CA LYS A 21 -10.02 11.44 11.11
C LYS A 21 -10.02 10.17 10.24
N LEU A 22 -8.83 9.76 9.81
CA LEU A 22 -8.67 8.54 9.01
C LEU A 22 -9.10 7.31 9.80
N LEU A 23 -8.60 7.16 11.02
CA LEU A 23 -8.95 6.03 11.88
C LEU A 23 -10.44 5.99 12.22
N ASN A 24 -11.04 7.12 12.57
CA ASN A 24 -12.49 7.21 12.82
C ASN A 24 -13.29 6.76 11.60
N ARG A 25 -12.84 7.13 10.37
CA ARG A 25 -13.54 6.70 9.15
C ARG A 25 -13.50 5.18 8.96
N TYR A 26 -12.36 4.53 9.21
CA TYR A 26 -12.27 3.06 9.21
C TYR A 26 -13.14 2.44 10.29
N TYR A 27 -13.08 3.00 11.51
CA TYR A 27 -13.88 2.52 12.63
C TYR A 27 -15.38 2.57 12.32
N ASP A 28 -15.88 3.69 11.83
CA ASP A 28 -17.30 3.86 11.48
C ASP A 28 -17.74 2.83 10.44
N LEU A 29 -16.98 2.69 9.35
CA LEU A 29 -17.29 1.74 8.26
C LEU A 29 -17.24 0.29 8.72
N PHE A 30 -16.25 -0.11 9.49
CA PHE A 30 -16.09 -1.50 9.93
C PHE A 30 -17.09 -1.87 11.02
N ASN A 31 -17.43 -0.92 11.88
CA ASN A 31 -18.41 -1.11 12.94
C ASN A 31 -19.82 -1.41 12.41
N GLU A 32 -20.19 -0.90 11.22
CA GLU A 32 -21.45 -1.24 10.55
C GLU A 32 -21.57 -2.75 10.27
N TYR A 33 -20.43 -3.45 10.15
CA TYR A 33 -20.36 -4.89 9.91
C TYR A 33 -19.92 -5.70 11.14
N GLY A 34 -19.83 -5.06 12.31
CA GLY A 34 -19.35 -5.70 13.53
C GLY A 34 -17.87 -6.08 13.51
N ILE A 35 -17.08 -5.48 12.62
CA ILE A 35 -15.64 -5.72 12.49
C ILE A 35 -14.88 -4.76 13.38
N VAL A 36 -14.07 -5.30 14.28
CA VAL A 36 -13.19 -4.50 15.13
C VAL A 36 -11.89 -4.20 14.38
N CYS A 37 -11.46 -2.95 14.40
CA CYS A 37 -10.16 -2.57 13.85
C CYS A 37 -9.33 -1.83 14.90
N GLY A 38 -8.00 -1.87 14.73
CA GLY A 38 -7.07 -1.19 15.63
C GLY A 38 -5.94 -0.52 14.86
N GLN A 39 -5.43 0.59 15.39
CA GLN A 39 -4.37 1.36 14.77
C GLN A 39 -2.99 0.78 15.06
N VAL A 40 -2.15 0.70 14.03
CA VAL A 40 -0.70 0.42 14.13
C VAL A 40 0.04 1.53 13.40
N LEU A 41 0.77 2.37 14.14
CA LEU A 41 1.66 3.38 13.56
C LEU A 41 3.10 2.90 13.60
N THR A 42 3.79 2.99 12.47
CA THR A 42 5.16 2.53 12.33
C THR A 42 6.05 3.59 11.69
N THR A 43 7.36 3.42 11.82
CA THR A 43 8.37 4.20 11.10
C THR A 43 9.31 3.25 10.35
N LYS A 44 9.98 3.74 9.33
CA LYS A 44 11.00 2.95 8.63
C LYS A 44 12.11 2.48 9.57
N GLU A 45 12.48 3.31 10.53
CA GLU A 45 13.45 2.97 11.58
C GLU A 45 12.94 1.80 12.45
N SER A 46 11.66 1.82 12.84
CA SER A 46 11.05 0.74 13.61
C SER A 46 11.09 -0.60 12.88
N LEU A 47 10.99 -0.60 11.55
CA LEU A 47 11.08 -1.83 10.76
C LEU A 47 12.53 -2.25 10.45
N SER A 48 13.52 -1.39 10.65
CA SER A 48 14.93 -1.67 10.38
C SER A 48 15.63 -2.42 11.51
N THR A 49 15.13 -2.34 12.74
CA THR A 49 15.71 -3.04 13.89
C THR A 49 14.96 -4.34 14.18
N ARG A 50 15.70 -5.46 14.32
CA ARG A 50 15.10 -6.79 14.54
C ARG A 50 14.13 -6.81 15.73
N ARG A 51 14.47 -6.15 16.84
CA ARG A 51 13.63 -6.13 18.05
C ARG A 51 12.30 -5.44 17.79
N GLN A 52 12.32 -4.26 17.18
CA GLN A 52 11.10 -3.51 16.90
C GLN A 52 10.26 -4.17 15.82
N TYR A 53 10.90 -4.71 14.79
CA TYR A 53 10.26 -5.52 13.75
C TYR A 53 9.48 -6.69 14.37
N LEU A 54 10.10 -7.50 15.23
CA LEU A 54 9.44 -8.63 15.89
C LEU A 54 8.32 -8.18 16.84
N ASN A 55 8.51 -7.07 17.57
CA ASN A 55 7.45 -6.53 18.43
C ASN A 55 6.22 -6.09 17.63
N GLN A 56 6.42 -5.42 16.49
CA GLN A 56 5.30 -5.02 15.63
C GLN A 56 4.60 -6.23 15.00
N ARG A 57 5.38 -7.20 14.52
CA ARG A 57 4.84 -8.46 14.01
C ARG A 57 3.96 -9.15 15.06
N ASN A 58 4.51 -9.39 16.26
CA ASN A 58 3.78 -10.03 17.35
C ASN A 58 2.49 -9.28 17.73
N CYS A 59 2.54 -7.93 17.73
CA CYS A 59 1.37 -7.10 17.99
C CYS A 59 0.28 -7.34 16.93
N MET A 60 0.64 -7.30 15.65
CA MET A 60 -0.34 -7.52 14.58
C MET A 60 -0.86 -8.98 14.54
N GLU A 61 0.00 -9.96 14.80
CA GLU A 61 -0.43 -11.36 14.96
C GLU A 61 -1.43 -11.52 16.10
N ALA A 62 -1.18 -10.88 17.25
CA ALA A 62 -2.10 -10.89 18.39
C ALA A 62 -3.44 -10.21 18.06
N MET A 63 -3.40 -9.08 17.32
CA MET A 63 -4.62 -8.41 16.85
C MET A 63 -5.44 -9.33 15.94
N LEU A 64 -4.81 -9.93 14.95
CA LEU A 64 -5.48 -10.85 14.01
C LEU A 64 -6.05 -12.08 14.75
N ALA A 65 -5.29 -12.66 15.68
CA ALA A 65 -5.75 -13.78 16.50
C ALA A 65 -6.96 -13.42 17.38
N ALA A 66 -7.09 -12.14 17.76
CA ALA A 66 -8.24 -11.62 18.50
C ALA A 66 -9.40 -11.16 17.57
N GLY A 67 -9.32 -11.38 16.26
CA GLY A 67 -10.31 -10.91 15.28
C GLY A 67 -10.30 -9.40 15.04
N VAL A 68 -9.20 -8.74 15.36
CA VAL A 68 -9.02 -7.29 15.15
C VAL A 68 -8.23 -7.03 13.86
N VAL A 69 -8.77 -6.22 12.96
CA VAL A 69 -8.11 -5.82 11.71
C VAL A 69 -7.10 -4.69 11.97
N PRO A 70 -5.79 -4.89 11.75
CA PRO A 70 -4.81 -3.83 11.94
C PRO A 70 -4.88 -2.82 10.79
N ILE A 71 -5.07 -1.54 11.12
CA ILE A 71 -4.98 -0.41 10.20
C ILE A 71 -3.61 0.22 10.36
N VAL A 72 -2.73 -0.08 9.42
CA VAL A 72 -1.31 0.32 9.47
C VAL A 72 -1.10 1.61 8.70
N ASN A 73 -0.35 2.54 9.28
CA ASN A 73 0.10 3.76 8.61
C ASN A 73 1.48 4.20 9.12
N GLU A 74 2.15 5.07 8.37
CA GLU A 74 3.38 5.71 8.84
C GLU A 74 3.10 6.66 10.01
N ASN A 75 4.01 6.68 10.99
CA ASN A 75 3.97 7.66 12.08
C ASN A 75 4.67 8.96 11.66
N ASP A 76 4.02 9.73 10.82
CA ASP A 76 4.54 11.02 10.33
C ASP A 76 4.75 12.08 11.42
N THR A 77 4.25 11.83 12.64
CA THR A 77 4.44 12.77 13.75
C THR A 77 5.86 12.73 14.33
N ILE A 78 6.54 11.61 14.17
CA ILE A 78 7.90 11.40 14.66
C ILE A 78 8.91 11.06 13.55
N SER A 79 8.43 10.74 12.35
CA SER A 79 9.31 10.44 11.20
C SER A 79 10.03 11.70 10.73
N VAL A 80 11.36 11.62 10.60
CA VAL A 80 12.20 12.66 9.98
C VAL A 80 12.38 12.35 8.49
N THR A 81 12.69 13.40 7.71
CA THR A 81 12.67 13.34 6.24
C THR A 81 13.55 12.25 5.65
N GLU A 82 14.72 11.98 6.25
CA GLU A 82 15.68 10.98 5.78
C GLU A 82 15.26 9.53 6.06
N LEU A 83 14.37 9.33 7.03
CA LEU A 83 13.93 8.01 7.52
C LEU A 83 12.45 7.71 7.20
N MET A 84 11.85 8.49 6.32
CA MET A 84 10.46 8.25 5.89
C MET A 84 10.38 7.15 4.84
N PHE A 85 9.23 6.47 4.83
CA PHE A 85 8.86 5.69 3.65
C PHE A 85 8.69 6.62 2.43
N THR A 86 9.00 6.10 1.26
CA THR A 86 8.77 6.84 0.00
C THR A 86 7.28 7.11 -0.18
N ASP A 87 6.48 6.09 0.15
CA ASP A 87 5.02 6.09 0.13
C ASP A 87 4.46 4.86 0.87
N ASN A 88 3.13 4.77 0.95
CA ASN A 88 2.47 3.62 1.57
C ASN A 88 2.60 2.32 0.76
N ASP A 89 3.00 2.37 -0.49
CA ASP A 89 3.29 1.15 -1.27
C ASP A 89 4.54 0.46 -0.71
N GLU A 90 5.60 1.23 -0.38
CA GLU A 90 6.79 0.68 0.29
C GLU A 90 6.43 0.06 1.64
N LEU A 91 5.64 0.76 2.45
CA LEU A 91 5.17 0.25 3.74
C LEU A 91 4.35 -1.04 3.56
N SER A 92 3.43 -1.07 2.59
CA SER A 92 2.57 -2.24 2.38
C SER A 92 3.36 -3.50 2.00
N GLY A 93 4.38 -3.35 1.14
CA GLY A 93 5.28 -4.46 0.78
C GLY A 93 6.05 -5.01 1.98
N LEU A 94 6.58 -4.12 2.84
CA LEU A 94 7.29 -4.51 4.05
C LEU A 94 6.36 -5.20 5.06
N VAL A 95 5.14 -4.71 5.22
CA VAL A 95 4.13 -5.33 6.10
C VAL A 95 3.71 -6.70 5.55
N ALA A 96 3.47 -6.82 4.25
CA ALA A 96 3.14 -8.10 3.62
C ALA A 96 4.24 -9.15 3.87
N ALA A 97 5.50 -8.79 3.66
CA ALA A 97 6.64 -9.66 3.93
C ALA A 97 6.76 -10.01 5.42
N MET A 98 6.59 -9.01 6.31
CA MET A 98 6.66 -9.21 7.77
C MET A 98 5.60 -10.18 8.27
N MET A 99 4.41 -10.11 7.72
CA MET A 99 3.27 -10.94 8.12
C MET A 99 3.21 -12.28 7.39
N GLY A 100 4.09 -12.53 6.42
CA GLY A 100 4.05 -13.73 5.58
C GLY A 100 2.74 -13.81 4.80
N ALA A 101 2.29 -12.69 4.24
CA ALA A 101 1.04 -12.64 3.50
C ALA A 101 1.10 -13.50 2.23
N GLU A 102 0.02 -14.18 1.89
CA GLU A 102 -0.10 -14.93 0.64
C GLU A 102 -0.27 -13.99 -0.57
N ALA A 103 -0.94 -12.85 -0.35
CA ALA A 103 -1.17 -11.86 -1.38
C ALA A 103 -1.13 -10.42 -0.84
N LEU A 104 -0.73 -9.49 -1.71
CA LEU A 104 -0.79 -8.04 -1.50
C LEU A 104 -1.64 -7.40 -2.59
N VAL A 105 -2.71 -6.72 -2.22
CA VAL A 105 -3.54 -5.97 -3.17
C VAL A 105 -3.26 -4.47 -3.01
N ILE A 106 -2.70 -3.85 -4.06
CA ILE A 106 -2.45 -2.42 -4.13
C ILE A 106 -3.60 -1.76 -4.89
N LEU A 107 -4.45 -1.04 -4.19
CA LEU A 107 -5.53 -0.28 -4.79
C LEU A 107 -5.01 1.07 -5.30
N SER A 108 -5.13 1.27 -6.61
CA SER A 108 -4.68 2.47 -7.32
C SER A 108 -5.88 3.23 -7.90
N ASN A 109 -5.61 4.33 -8.58
CA ASN A 109 -6.61 5.10 -9.33
C ASN A 109 -6.67 4.72 -10.82
N ILE A 110 -5.91 3.71 -11.24
CA ILE A 110 -5.90 3.12 -12.58
C ILE A 110 -5.99 1.60 -12.47
N ASP A 111 -6.39 0.93 -13.55
CA ASP A 111 -6.69 -0.51 -13.54
C ASP A 111 -5.47 -1.42 -13.37
N GLY A 112 -4.27 -0.90 -13.57
CA GLY A 112 -3.01 -1.67 -13.47
C GLY A 112 -1.86 -0.95 -14.16
N ILE A 113 -0.82 -1.69 -14.53
CA ILE A 113 0.30 -1.19 -15.33
C ILE A 113 -0.08 -1.34 -16.80
N TYR A 114 0.05 -0.25 -17.55
CA TYR A 114 -0.22 -0.23 -18.99
C TYR A 114 1.07 -0.42 -19.79
N ASP A 115 0.94 -0.99 -20.98
CA ASP A 115 2.03 -1.14 -21.95
C ASP A 115 2.40 0.17 -22.68
N GLY A 116 1.67 1.25 -22.39
CA GLY A 116 1.89 2.61 -22.87
C GLY A 116 1.28 3.63 -21.93
N SER A 117 0.92 4.81 -22.44
CA SER A 117 0.25 5.84 -21.63
C SER A 117 -1.18 5.41 -21.28
N PRO A 118 -1.62 5.48 -20.02
CA PRO A 118 -3.01 5.19 -19.65
C PRO A 118 -4.05 6.11 -20.33
N SER A 119 -3.62 7.24 -20.90
CA SER A 119 -4.47 8.15 -21.65
C SER A 119 -4.58 7.82 -23.15
N ASP A 120 -3.76 6.90 -23.63
CA ASP A 120 -3.80 6.40 -25.00
C ASP A 120 -4.81 5.26 -25.11
N PRO A 121 -5.87 5.39 -25.94
CA PRO A 121 -6.86 4.33 -26.13
C PRO A 121 -6.29 3.02 -26.70
N ALA A 122 -5.11 3.07 -27.32
CA ALA A 122 -4.44 1.88 -27.85
C ALA A 122 -3.68 1.10 -26.76
N SER A 123 -3.38 1.73 -25.63
CA SER A 123 -2.66 1.11 -24.52
C SER A 123 -3.54 0.09 -23.79
N GLN A 124 -2.94 -1.04 -23.45
CA GLN A 124 -3.60 -2.12 -22.72
C GLN A 124 -2.96 -2.38 -21.37
N VAL A 125 -3.74 -2.87 -20.42
CA VAL A 125 -3.22 -3.30 -19.11
C VAL A 125 -2.42 -4.58 -19.27
N ILE A 126 -1.18 -4.58 -18.77
CA ILE A 126 -0.35 -5.77 -18.64
C ILE A 126 -0.97 -6.64 -17.55
N ARG A 127 -1.67 -7.70 -17.96
CA ARG A 127 -2.49 -8.53 -17.06
C ARG A 127 -1.66 -9.40 -16.11
N ARG A 128 -0.52 -9.90 -16.58
CA ARG A 128 0.36 -10.80 -15.84
C ARG A 128 1.82 -10.42 -15.98
N VAL A 129 2.53 -10.51 -14.89
CA VAL A 129 3.97 -10.25 -14.81
C VAL A 129 4.61 -11.47 -14.17
N ALA A 130 5.34 -12.22 -14.97
CA ALA A 130 6.11 -13.37 -14.47
C ALA A 130 7.29 -12.91 -13.60
N PRO A 131 7.76 -13.75 -12.66
CA PRO A 131 8.92 -13.44 -11.84
C PRO A 131 10.13 -13.00 -12.67
N GLY A 132 10.79 -11.93 -12.25
CA GLY A 132 11.97 -11.39 -12.92
C GLY A 132 11.71 -10.58 -14.22
N ARG A 133 10.46 -10.41 -14.66
CA ARG A 133 10.15 -9.57 -15.83
C ARG A 133 10.41 -8.10 -15.54
N ASP A 134 11.26 -7.47 -16.36
CA ASP A 134 11.51 -6.03 -16.28
C ASP A 134 10.37 -5.24 -16.96
N LEU A 135 9.82 -4.29 -16.23
CA LEU A 135 8.75 -3.38 -16.67
C LEU A 135 9.23 -1.94 -16.86
N SER A 136 10.52 -1.66 -16.71
CA SER A 136 11.09 -0.29 -16.76
C SER A 136 10.69 0.47 -18.03
N GLN A 137 10.71 -0.21 -19.18
CA GLN A 137 10.34 0.38 -20.48
C GLN A 137 8.90 0.92 -20.55
N TYR A 138 7.97 0.35 -19.75
CA TYR A 138 6.56 0.76 -19.73
C TYR A 138 6.30 1.87 -18.71
N ILE A 139 7.16 1.99 -17.71
CA ILE A 139 6.97 2.89 -16.57
C ILE A 139 7.57 4.26 -16.83
N ASP A 140 8.70 4.35 -17.54
CA ASP A 140 9.37 5.60 -17.87
C ASP A 140 8.52 6.52 -18.78
N THR A 141 7.64 5.95 -19.60
CA THR A 141 6.70 6.69 -20.45
C THR A 141 5.52 7.28 -19.67
N ALA A 142 5.23 6.78 -18.47
CA ALA A 142 4.07 7.14 -17.64
C ALA A 142 4.42 8.11 -16.49
N ARG A 143 5.53 8.87 -16.55
CA ARG A 143 5.88 9.86 -15.52
C ARG A 143 4.75 10.85 -15.31
N SER A 144 3.86 10.53 -14.39
CA SER A 144 2.82 11.44 -13.96
C SER A 144 3.41 12.50 -13.05
N SER A 145 3.13 13.76 -13.36
CA SER A 145 3.56 14.97 -12.62
C SER A 145 2.91 15.12 -11.23
N ARG A 146 2.25 14.10 -10.70
CA ARG A 146 1.48 14.17 -9.44
C ARG A 146 1.78 13.01 -8.50
N GLY A 147 2.63 13.25 -7.50
CA GLY A 147 2.78 12.40 -6.33
C GLY A 147 4.12 11.66 -6.24
N ARG A 148 4.58 11.43 -4.98
CA ARG A 148 5.85 10.76 -4.65
C ARG A 148 5.83 9.25 -4.91
N GLY A 149 4.65 8.61 -5.01
CA GLY A 149 4.45 7.18 -5.23
C GLY A 149 3.92 6.89 -6.63
N GLY A 150 4.75 7.09 -7.66
CA GLY A 150 4.36 6.79 -9.04
C GLY A 150 4.29 5.29 -9.33
N MET A 151 3.88 4.94 -10.55
CA MET A 151 3.84 3.55 -11.02
C MET A 151 5.20 2.84 -10.90
N THR A 152 6.31 3.60 -10.95
CA THR A 152 7.67 3.10 -10.71
C THR A 152 7.82 2.46 -9.32
N THR A 153 7.33 3.13 -8.26
CA THR A 153 7.39 2.58 -6.90
C THR A 153 6.50 1.36 -6.77
N LYS A 154 5.26 1.44 -7.26
CA LYS A 154 4.32 0.29 -7.24
C LYS A 154 4.91 -0.93 -7.93
N SER A 155 5.44 -0.78 -9.14
CA SER A 155 6.06 -1.88 -9.88
C SER A 155 7.28 -2.45 -9.15
N ARG A 156 8.16 -1.61 -8.63
CA ARG A 156 9.35 -2.06 -7.90
C ARG A 156 8.98 -2.84 -6.63
N ILE A 157 8.02 -2.34 -5.85
CA ILE A 157 7.56 -3.01 -4.62
C ILE A 157 6.85 -4.32 -4.97
N SER A 158 6.00 -4.32 -6.02
CA SER A 158 5.31 -5.52 -6.47
C SER A 158 6.27 -6.60 -6.94
N SER A 159 7.27 -6.24 -7.76
CA SER A 159 8.30 -7.21 -8.22
C SER A 159 9.11 -7.76 -7.06
N ARG A 160 9.45 -6.93 -6.07
CA ARG A 160 10.18 -7.37 -4.88
C ARG A 160 9.34 -8.35 -4.05
N ALA A 161 8.11 -8.01 -3.71
CA ALA A 161 7.24 -8.87 -2.91
C ALA A 161 6.92 -10.19 -3.65
N ALA A 162 6.73 -10.13 -4.97
CA ALA A 162 6.57 -11.33 -5.80
C ALA A 162 7.81 -12.24 -5.76
N GLY A 163 9.01 -11.66 -5.79
CA GLY A 163 10.27 -12.40 -5.61
C GLY A 163 10.45 -13.00 -4.21
N GLU A 164 9.70 -12.53 -3.22
CA GLU A 164 9.65 -13.08 -1.85
C GLU A 164 8.50 -14.11 -1.68
N GLY A 165 7.82 -14.51 -2.78
CA GLY A 165 6.76 -15.53 -2.77
C GLY A 165 5.37 -14.99 -2.47
N ILE A 166 5.14 -13.68 -2.57
CA ILE A 166 3.85 -13.03 -2.30
C ILE A 166 3.21 -12.64 -3.64
N GLU A 167 2.01 -13.14 -3.95
CA GLU A 167 1.27 -12.66 -5.12
C GLU A 167 0.92 -11.19 -4.94
N VAL A 168 1.19 -10.32 -5.96
CA VAL A 168 0.81 -8.92 -5.87
C VAL A 168 -0.15 -8.54 -6.99
N VAL A 169 -1.25 -7.88 -6.60
CA VAL A 169 -2.26 -7.40 -7.53
C VAL A 169 -2.34 -5.88 -7.46
N ILE A 170 -2.17 -5.20 -8.61
CA ILE A 170 -2.44 -3.76 -8.73
C ILE A 170 -3.79 -3.62 -9.45
N ALA A 171 -4.76 -2.98 -8.81
CA ALA A 171 -6.11 -2.83 -9.32
C ALA A 171 -6.70 -1.44 -9.02
N ASN A 172 -7.80 -1.10 -9.71
CA ASN A 172 -8.47 0.19 -9.55
C ASN A 172 -9.40 0.18 -8.33
N GLY A 173 -8.97 0.86 -7.27
CA GLY A 173 -9.75 0.99 -6.03
C GLY A 173 -11.03 1.84 -6.14
N ARG A 174 -11.30 2.45 -7.30
CA ARG A 174 -12.56 3.17 -7.56
C ARG A 174 -13.67 2.28 -8.11
N ARG A 175 -13.35 1.03 -8.45
CA ARG A 175 -14.36 0.07 -8.91
C ARG A 175 -15.10 -0.50 -7.70
N ASP A 176 -16.41 -0.53 -7.81
CA ASP A 176 -17.25 -1.17 -6.80
C ASP A 176 -16.93 -2.66 -6.69
N ASN A 177 -16.93 -3.17 -5.47
CA ASN A 177 -16.69 -4.58 -5.14
C ASN A 177 -15.34 -5.14 -5.62
N ILE A 178 -14.35 -4.29 -5.90
CA ILE A 178 -13.07 -4.71 -6.47
C ILE A 178 -12.36 -5.81 -5.65
N LEU A 179 -12.33 -5.69 -4.32
CA LEU A 179 -11.70 -6.70 -3.46
C LEU A 179 -12.47 -8.01 -3.47
N THR A 180 -13.81 -7.94 -3.42
CA THR A 180 -14.67 -9.12 -3.50
C THR A 180 -14.47 -9.85 -4.83
N ASP A 181 -14.46 -9.10 -5.92
CA ASP A 181 -14.29 -9.66 -7.27
C ASP A 181 -12.88 -10.27 -7.45
N LEU A 182 -11.84 -9.68 -6.87
CA LEU A 182 -10.46 -10.19 -6.95
C LEU A 182 -10.20 -11.45 -6.11
N ILE A 183 -10.87 -11.57 -4.95
CA ILE A 183 -10.52 -12.55 -3.92
C ILE A 183 -11.56 -13.68 -3.81
N LEU A 184 -12.84 -13.35 -3.96
CA LEU A 184 -13.95 -14.28 -3.65
C LEU A 184 -14.73 -14.74 -4.87
N THR A 185 -14.45 -14.22 -6.06
CA THR A 185 -15.19 -14.61 -7.28
C THR A 185 -14.24 -14.99 -8.41
N ASP A 186 -14.75 -15.73 -9.39
CA ASP A 186 -14.04 -16.07 -10.65
C ASP A 186 -14.20 -14.98 -11.73
N ARG A 187 -14.62 -13.77 -11.35
CA ARG A 187 -14.80 -12.70 -12.32
C ARG A 187 -13.47 -12.26 -12.91
N ASP A 188 -13.45 -12.08 -14.23
CA ASP A 188 -12.30 -11.49 -14.91
C ASP A 188 -12.20 -9.99 -14.62
N VAL A 189 -11.37 -9.63 -13.65
CA VAL A 189 -11.10 -8.24 -13.28
C VAL A 189 -9.90 -7.73 -14.04
N VAL A 190 -10.04 -6.54 -14.67
CA VAL A 190 -8.89 -5.85 -15.28
C VAL A 190 -7.96 -5.38 -14.17
N CYS A 191 -6.78 -5.98 -14.09
CA CYS A 191 -5.74 -5.68 -13.10
C CYS A 191 -4.38 -6.16 -13.60
N THR A 192 -3.30 -5.78 -12.92
CA THR A 192 -1.97 -6.38 -13.13
C THR A 192 -1.65 -7.31 -11.96
N ARG A 193 -1.37 -8.59 -12.27
CA ARG A 193 -0.94 -9.60 -11.30
C ARG A 193 0.53 -9.90 -11.48
N PHE A 194 1.31 -9.77 -10.40
CA PHE A 194 2.69 -10.25 -10.31
C PHE A 194 2.64 -11.64 -9.69
N GLU A 195 3.09 -12.62 -10.44
CA GLU A 195 3.11 -14.00 -10.01
C GLU A 195 4.22 -14.21 -8.97
N ALA A 196 3.91 -14.92 -7.89
CA ALA A 196 4.88 -15.29 -6.87
C ALA A 196 5.98 -16.21 -7.47
N ALA A 197 7.23 -16.01 -7.02
CA ALA A 197 8.38 -16.79 -7.46
C ALA A 197 8.43 -18.19 -6.83
#